data_922f1cc4a610b5e10cfbc10a56926051
#
_entry.id   922f1cc4a610b5e10cfbc10a56926051
#
_cell.length_a   1.000
_cell.length_b   1.000
_cell.length_c   1.000
_cell.angle_alpha   90.00
_cell.angle_beta   90.00
_cell.angle_gamma   90.00
#
_symmetry.space_group_name_H-M   'P 1'
#
loop_
_entity.id
_entity.type
_entity.pdbx_description
1 polymer ?
#
loop_
_entity_poly.entity_id
_entity_poly.type
_entity_poly.pdbx_seq_one_letter_code
_entity_poly.pdbx_strand_id
1 'polypeptide(L)'
;MKIKTILVILLAGTLLASCHGDLNIIQKSEVSANSMWQDEGDATSAMYGMFNKFRATFSTGYIYWGEYRTGLWADGLAGQTARDQVYQNQIPTNHGYANWADLYTTINNANLILKYTPDIAFNSEDAKNKILANAYYVRAFCYYWIGRIWGDAPILLDGFESDQQEGLFPTRQPAEDVFKQVGEDIDNALTLMPTSVVDRNLASLGAINMLKADYSLWMYKVRNAGEVALDNANTAVQAVLNNSNYSLEEDFGNIFYNELG
;
A
#
# COMPACT_ATOMS: atom_id res chain seq x y z
N MET A 1 33.27 -66.62 -13.11
CA MET A 1 33.11 -65.29 -13.74
C MET A 1 31.68 -64.75 -13.73
N LYS A 2 30.65 -65.62 -13.89
CA LYS A 2 29.24 -65.17 -14.07
C LYS A 2 28.58 -64.58 -12.78
N ILE A 3 28.91 -65.08 -11.57
CA ILE A 3 28.24 -64.63 -10.34
C ILE A 3 28.71 -63.22 -9.91
N LYS A 4 30.02 -62.91 -10.06
CA LYS A 4 30.58 -61.56 -9.77
C LYS A 4 29.97 -60.48 -10.69
N THR A 5 29.74 -60.82 -11.96
CA THR A 5 29.14 -59.89 -12.94
C THR A 5 27.70 -59.61 -12.61
N ILE A 6 26.93 -60.63 -12.19
CA ILE A 6 25.53 -60.47 -11.76
C ILE A 6 25.43 -59.63 -10.51
N LEU A 7 26.32 -59.83 -9.54
CA LEU A 7 26.34 -58.99 -8.32
C LEU A 7 26.65 -57.51 -8.57
N VAL A 8 27.55 -57.24 -9.51
CA VAL A 8 27.85 -55.84 -9.90
C VAL A 8 26.67 -55.19 -10.65
N ILE A 9 25.97 -55.93 -11.49
CA ILE A 9 24.77 -55.40 -12.18
C ILE A 9 23.63 -55.15 -11.18
N LEU A 10 23.44 -56.02 -10.18
CA LEU A 10 22.42 -55.82 -9.14
C LEU A 10 22.78 -54.61 -8.25
N LEU A 11 24.02 -54.43 -7.88
CA LEU A 11 24.48 -53.28 -7.11
C LEU A 11 24.40 -51.97 -7.90
N ALA A 12 24.68 -51.98 -9.21
CA ALA A 12 24.49 -50.80 -10.07
C ALA A 12 23.01 -50.44 -10.28
N GLY A 13 22.13 -51.46 -10.33
CA GLY A 13 20.66 -51.27 -10.42
C GLY A 13 20.06 -50.61 -9.18
N THR A 14 20.58 -50.92 -7.98
CA THR A 14 20.09 -50.29 -6.71
C THR A 14 20.60 -48.85 -6.56
N LEU A 15 21.70 -48.46 -7.18
CA LEU A 15 22.21 -47.07 -7.17
C LEU A 15 21.38 -46.14 -8.11
N LEU A 16 20.68 -46.69 -9.10
CA LEU A 16 19.83 -45.93 -10.02
C LEU A 16 18.38 -45.75 -9.50
N ALA A 17 18.00 -46.43 -8.42
CA ALA A 17 16.69 -46.31 -7.77
C ALA A 17 16.63 -45.22 -6.70
N SER A 18 17.68 -44.41 -6.54
CA SER A 18 17.76 -43.34 -5.54
C SER A 18 17.06 -42.08 -6.07
N CYS A 19 16.08 -41.62 -5.35
CA CYS A 19 15.42 -40.34 -5.40
C CYS A 19 14.48 -40.05 -6.60
N HIS A 20 13.30 -40.68 -6.55
CA HIS A 20 12.08 -39.99 -6.93
C HIS A 20 11.42 -39.41 -5.66
N GLY A 21 12.16 -38.61 -4.92
CA GLY A 21 11.56 -37.71 -3.94
C GLY A 21 11.07 -36.48 -4.68
N ASP A 22 9.84 -36.11 -4.49
CA ASP A 22 9.32 -34.83 -4.95
C ASP A 22 10.26 -33.70 -4.54
N LEU A 23 10.99 -33.15 -5.52
CA LEU A 23 11.81 -31.94 -5.34
C LEU A 23 10.93 -30.69 -5.11
N ASN A 24 9.61 -30.83 -5.22
CA ASN A 24 8.63 -29.83 -4.82
C ASN A 24 8.33 -29.93 -3.31
N ILE A 25 9.33 -29.70 -2.49
CA ILE A 25 9.10 -29.43 -1.08
C ILE A 25 8.46 -28.04 -1.01
N ILE A 26 7.16 -27.97 -0.80
CA ILE A 26 6.49 -26.74 -0.41
C ILE A 26 7.13 -26.32 0.91
N GLN A 27 7.94 -25.28 0.88
CA GLN A 27 8.59 -24.74 2.07
C GLN A 27 7.48 -24.21 2.99
N LYS A 28 7.18 -24.91 4.08
CA LYS A 28 6.17 -24.49 5.07
C LYS A 28 6.60 -23.26 5.87
N SER A 29 7.85 -22.84 5.77
CA SER A 29 8.44 -21.70 6.48
C SER A 29 8.50 -20.42 5.64
N GLU A 30 8.26 -20.50 4.33
CA GLU A 30 8.20 -19.33 3.46
C GLU A 30 6.84 -19.30 2.75
N VAL A 31 6.20 -18.15 2.82
CA VAL A 31 4.94 -17.91 2.11
C VAL A 31 5.28 -17.83 0.63
N SER A 32 5.01 -18.89 -0.12
CA SER A 32 5.12 -18.89 -1.58
C SER A 32 3.81 -18.43 -2.20
N ALA A 33 3.86 -17.87 -3.42
CA ALA A 33 2.65 -17.49 -4.15
C ALA A 33 1.64 -18.66 -4.30
N ASN A 34 2.13 -19.90 -4.33
CA ASN A 34 1.29 -21.10 -4.39
C ASN A 34 0.66 -21.53 -3.06
N SER A 35 1.14 -21.02 -1.92
CA SER A 35 0.63 -21.33 -0.58
C SER A 35 -0.16 -20.19 0.05
N MET A 36 -0.10 -19.01 -0.51
CA MET A 36 -0.87 -17.83 -0.11
C MET A 36 -2.14 -17.72 -0.96
N TRP A 37 -3.11 -16.97 -0.48
CA TRP A 37 -4.37 -16.68 -1.17
C TRP A 37 -5.34 -17.87 -1.25
N GLN A 38 -5.30 -18.74 -0.22
CA GLN A 38 -6.16 -19.91 -0.16
C GLN A 38 -7.50 -19.61 0.54
N ASP A 39 -7.50 -18.74 1.55
CA ASP A 39 -8.66 -18.45 2.37
C ASP A 39 -8.71 -16.98 2.86
N GLU A 40 -9.79 -16.67 3.61
CA GLU A 40 -10.01 -15.34 4.22
C GLU A 40 -8.89 -14.93 5.19
N GLY A 41 -8.25 -15.91 5.87
CA GLY A 41 -7.14 -15.66 6.78
C GLY A 41 -5.89 -15.15 6.04
N ASP A 42 -5.61 -15.71 4.87
CA ASP A 42 -4.52 -15.28 4.02
C ASP A 42 -4.73 -13.84 3.52
N ALA A 43 -5.92 -13.55 3.00
CA ALA A 43 -6.27 -12.20 2.54
C ALA A 43 -6.22 -11.17 3.67
N THR A 44 -6.67 -11.54 4.87
CA THR A 44 -6.59 -10.72 6.08
C THR A 44 -5.15 -10.46 6.48
N SER A 45 -4.30 -11.48 6.45
CA SER A 45 -2.87 -11.38 6.76
C SER A 45 -2.15 -10.48 5.76
N ALA A 46 -2.48 -10.59 4.47
CA ALA A 46 -1.97 -9.71 3.41
C ALA A 46 -2.35 -8.25 3.66
N MET A 47 -3.60 -7.97 4.06
CA MET A 47 -4.07 -6.63 4.40
C MET A 47 -3.25 -6.05 5.57
N TYR A 48 -3.03 -6.79 6.64
CA TYR A 48 -2.18 -6.32 7.74
C TYR A 48 -0.72 -6.13 7.33
N GLY A 49 -0.18 -7.01 6.49
CA GLY A 49 1.15 -6.87 5.90
C GLY A 49 1.28 -5.59 5.08
N MET A 50 0.28 -5.27 4.26
CA MET A 50 0.19 -4.02 3.50
C MET A 50 0.19 -2.80 4.43
N PHE A 51 -0.62 -2.79 5.50
CA PHE A 51 -0.64 -1.67 6.47
C PHE A 51 0.68 -1.54 7.24
N ASN A 52 1.35 -2.64 7.55
CA ASN A 52 2.67 -2.58 8.17
C ASN A 52 3.69 -1.88 7.24
N LYS A 53 3.69 -2.23 5.95
CA LYS A 53 4.54 -1.55 4.95
C LYS A 53 4.12 -0.08 4.77
N PHE A 54 2.82 0.19 4.67
CA PHE A 54 2.27 1.55 4.57
C PHE A 54 2.73 2.43 5.74
N ARG A 55 2.58 1.94 6.98
CA ARG A 55 3.05 2.64 8.17
C ARG A 55 4.56 2.90 8.12
N ALA A 56 5.36 1.91 7.74
CA ALA A 56 6.81 2.06 7.62
C ALA A 56 7.19 3.11 6.57
N THR A 57 6.49 3.14 5.42
CA THR A 57 6.71 4.10 4.34
C THR A 57 6.42 5.54 4.78
N PHE A 58 5.34 5.75 5.53
CA PHE A 58 4.91 7.08 5.97
C PHE A 58 5.40 7.51 7.36
N SER A 59 6.06 6.64 8.13
CA SER A 59 6.50 6.96 9.50
C SER A 59 7.37 8.22 9.60
N THR A 60 8.23 8.44 8.62
CA THR A 60 9.05 9.66 8.50
C THR A 60 8.87 10.33 7.14
N GLY A 61 8.39 9.60 6.15
CA GLY A 61 8.25 10.08 4.78
C GLY A 61 7.40 11.35 4.68
N TYR A 62 6.26 11.39 5.35
CA TYR A 62 5.38 12.55 5.31
C TYR A 62 6.03 13.84 5.83
N ILE A 63 6.95 13.74 6.82
CA ILE A 63 7.69 14.88 7.35
C ILE A 63 8.63 15.43 6.27
N TYR A 64 9.44 14.58 5.67
CA TYR A 64 10.42 15.01 4.66
C TYR A 64 9.79 15.46 3.34
N TRP A 65 8.71 14.82 2.95
CA TRP A 65 8.00 15.15 1.70
C TRP A 65 7.10 16.37 1.83
N GLY A 66 6.60 16.65 3.04
CA GLY A 66 5.68 17.74 3.32
C GLY A 66 6.28 18.79 4.25
N GLU A 67 6.22 18.54 5.55
CA GLU A 67 6.46 19.51 6.61
C GLU A 67 7.85 20.18 6.58
N TYR A 68 8.89 19.42 6.27
CA TYR A 68 10.27 19.95 6.21
C TYR A 68 10.45 21.04 5.16
N ARG A 69 9.59 21.08 4.15
CA ARG A 69 9.67 22.00 3.01
C ARG A 69 8.83 23.27 3.20
N THR A 70 8.08 23.36 4.31
CA THR A 70 7.11 24.45 4.55
C THR A 70 7.75 25.68 5.17
N GLY A 71 9.00 25.63 5.64
CA GLY A 71 9.65 26.69 6.41
C GLY A 71 9.27 26.72 7.88
N LEU A 72 8.44 25.78 8.36
CA LEU A 72 8.13 25.62 9.80
C LEU A 72 9.26 24.96 10.57
N TRP A 73 10.19 24.34 9.88
CA TRP A 73 11.35 23.67 10.44
C TRP A 73 12.61 24.48 10.20
N ALA A 74 13.51 24.51 11.18
CA ALA A 74 14.83 25.10 11.06
C ALA A 74 15.89 24.04 11.36
N ASP A 75 17.06 24.21 10.78
CA ASP A 75 18.22 23.38 11.09
C ASP A 75 18.64 23.61 12.54
N GLY A 76 18.61 22.55 13.34
CA GLY A 76 19.00 22.58 14.76
C GLY A 76 20.40 22.03 15.03
N LEU A 77 21.00 21.32 14.07
CA LEU A 77 22.29 20.65 14.20
C LEU A 77 23.12 20.83 12.92
N ALA A 78 24.24 21.52 13.04
CA ALA A 78 25.18 21.64 11.92
C ALA A 78 25.64 20.26 11.41
N GLY A 79 25.75 20.13 10.11
CA GLY A 79 26.29 18.93 9.45
C GLY A 79 25.30 17.85 9.05
N GLN A 80 24.00 18.14 9.10
CA GLN A 80 22.95 17.23 8.61
C GLN A 80 22.62 17.47 7.12
N THR A 81 23.61 17.45 6.25
CA THR A 81 23.54 17.87 4.84
C THR A 81 22.33 17.32 4.08
N ALA A 82 21.96 16.06 4.29
CA ALA A 82 20.81 15.47 3.60
C ALA A 82 19.47 16.10 4.03
N ARG A 83 19.32 16.47 5.32
CA ARG A 83 18.13 17.15 5.83
C ARG A 83 18.09 18.61 5.39
N ASP A 84 19.27 19.26 5.42
CA ASP A 84 19.40 20.65 5.00
C ASP A 84 19.00 20.82 3.54
N GLN A 85 19.38 19.89 2.67
CA GLN A 85 18.97 19.90 1.26
C GLN A 85 17.45 19.83 1.08
N VAL A 86 16.75 19.05 1.92
CA VAL A 86 15.28 19.01 1.90
C VAL A 86 14.68 20.32 2.38
N TYR A 87 15.12 20.79 3.54
CA TYR A 87 14.68 22.05 4.15
C TYR A 87 14.88 23.25 3.23
N GLN A 88 16.03 23.31 2.55
CA GLN A 88 16.38 24.39 1.63
C GLN A 88 15.77 24.20 0.22
N ASN A 89 15.00 23.12 -0.02
CA ASN A 89 14.48 22.75 -1.32
C ASN A 89 15.58 22.59 -2.41
N GLN A 90 16.75 22.09 -2.02
CA GLN A 90 17.91 21.82 -2.88
C GLN A 90 18.15 20.31 -3.03
N ILE A 91 17.10 19.58 -3.37
CA ILE A 91 17.11 18.11 -3.41
C ILE A 91 17.68 17.63 -4.75
N PRO A 92 18.87 16.99 -4.78
CA PRO A 92 19.41 16.40 -6.00
C PRO A 92 18.65 15.12 -6.38
N THR A 93 18.77 14.70 -7.64
CA THR A 93 18.05 13.53 -8.19
C THR A 93 18.38 12.21 -7.52
N ASN A 94 19.56 12.08 -6.92
CA ASN A 94 20.01 10.89 -6.20
C ASN A 94 19.80 10.99 -4.68
N HIS A 95 19.02 11.96 -4.20
CA HIS A 95 18.77 12.13 -2.78
C HIS A 95 17.91 11.00 -2.21
N GLY A 96 18.26 10.48 -1.02
CA GLY A 96 17.56 9.36 -0.41
C GLY A 96 16.07 9.63 -0.18
N TYR A 97 15.70 10.87 0.17
CA TYR A 97 14.29 11.26 0.35
C TYR A 97 13.52 11.54 -0.96
N ALA A 98 14.21 11.54 -2.11
CA ALA A 98 13.59 11.58 -3.43
C ALA A 98 13.25 10.19 -3.97
N ASN A 99 13.50 9.13 -3.19
CA ASN A 99 13.23 7.75 -3.56
C ASN A 99 11.75 7.40 -3.29
N TRP A 100 11.06 6.91 -4.30
CA TRP A 100 9.66 6.47 -4.24
C TRP A 100 9.48 4.94 -4.13
N ALA A 101 10.57 4.17 -4.03
CA ALA A 101 10.52 2.70 -4.05
C ALA A 101 9.59 2.11 -2.98
N ASP A 102 9.60 2.67 -1.77
CA ASP A 102 8.73 2.21 -0.69
C ASP A 102 7.24 2.44 -0.97
N LEU A 103 6.91 3.54 -1.66
CA LEU A 103 5.54 3.80 -2.12
C LEU A 103 5.09 2.75 -3.13
N TYR A 104 5.93 2.42 -4.13
CA TYR A 104 5.62 1.38 -5.11
C TYR A 104 5.58 -0.02 -4.52
N THR A 105 6.40 -0.32 -3.52
CA THR A 105 6.28 -1.59 -2.77
C THR A 105 4.93 -1.68 -2.05
N THR A 106 4.48 -0.58 -1.47
CA THR A 106 3.17 -0.51 -0.80
C THR A 106 2.02 -0.64 -1.81
N ILE A 107 2.13 0.01 -2.97
CA ILE A 107 1.19 -0.12 -4.09
C ILE A 107 1.12 -1.57 -4.57
N ASN A 108 2.28 -2.23 -4.73
CA ASN A 108 2.30 -3.63 -5.16
C ASN A 108 1.58 -4.55 -4.17
N ASN A 109 1.75 -4.34 -2.86
CA ASN A 109 1.02 -5.10 -1.86
C ASN A 109 -0.50 -4.90 -1.98
N ALA A 110 -0.95 -3.66 -2.22
CA ALA A 110 -2.36 -3.38 -2.49
C ALA A 110 -2.84 -4.07 -3.78
N ASN A 111 -2.06 -4.02 -4.85
CA ASN A 111 -2.39 -4.65 -6.13
C ASN A 111 -2.52 -6.18 -6.01
N LEU A 112 -1.63 -6.83 -5.24
CA LEU A 112 -1.72 -8.28 -4.99
C LEU A 112 -3.01 -8.64 -4.25
N ILE A 113 -3.43 -7.83 -3.27
CA ILE A 113 -4.71 -8.00 -2.57
C ILE A 113 -5.87 -7.86 -3.57
N LEU A 114 -5.86 -6.81 -4.39
CA LEU A 114 -6.90 -6.56 -5.39
C LEU A 114 -6.98 -7.66 -6.47
N LYS A 115 -5.84 -8.27 -6.79
CA LYS A 115 -5.72 -9.35 -7.77
C LYS A 115 -6.32 -10.67 -7.26
N TYR A 116 -6.01 -11.06 -6.02
CA TYR A 116 -6.30 -12.40 -5.53
C TYR A 116 -7.54 -12.50 -4.63
N THR A 117 -7.83 -11.48 -3.83
CA THR A 117 -8.98 -11.50 -2.91
C THR A 117 -10.33 -11.77 -3.59
N PRO A 118 -10.62 -11.29 -4.84
CA PRO A 118 -11.89 -11.57 -5.51
C PRO A 118 -12.21 -13.05 -5.64
N ASP A 119 -11.22 -13.90 -5.86
CA ASP A 119 -11.37 -15.34 -6.12
C ASP A 119 -11.41 -16.18 -4.83
N ILE A 120 -11.17 -15.58 -3.66
CA ILE A 120 -11.19 -16.25 -2.35
C ILE A 120 -12.63 -16.34 -1.84
N ALA A 121 -12.97 -17.48 -1.26
CA ALA A 121 -14.23 -17.65 -0.54
C ALA A 121 -14.16 -16.98 0.84
N PHE A 122 -15.17 -16.17 1.17
CA PHE A 122 -15.30 -15.46 2.44
C PHE A 122 -16.55 -15.89 3.20
N ASN A 123 -16.52 -15.75 4.51
CA ASN A 123 -17.67 -15.99 5.38
C ASN A 123 -18.76 -14.94 5.19
N SER A 124 -18.40 -13.73 4.77
CA SER A 124 -19.33 -12.66 4.42
C SER A 124 -18.75 -11.74 3.33
N GLU A 125 -19.64 -11.16 2.53
CA GLU A 125 -19.27 -10.16 1.52
C GLU A 125 -18.67 -8.90 2.17
N ASP A 126 -19.15 -8.49 3.35
CA ASP A 126 -18.60 -7.37 4.11
C ASP A 126 -17.14 -7.60 4.51
N ALA A 127 -16.77 -8.84 4.90
CA ALA A 127 -15.39 -9.16 5.22
C ALA A 127 -14.46 -9.03 4.00
N LYS A 128 -14.92 -9.52 2.85
CA LYS A 128 -14.23 -9.38 1.56
C LYS A 128 -14.09 -7.92 1.15
N ASN A 129 -15.21 -7.20 1.16
CA ASN A 129 -15.29 -5.80 0.76
C ASN A 129 -14.43 -4.90 1.64
N LYS A 130 -14.37 -5.17 2.94
CA LYS A 130 -13.47 -4.47 3.87
C LYS A 130 -12.00 -4.59 3.40
N ILE A 131 -11.53 -5.77 3.00
CA ILE A 131 -10.16 -5.99 2.56
C ILE A 131 -9.88 -5.25 1.26
N LEU A 132 -10.77 -5.36 0.28
CA LEU A 132 -10.65 -4.68 -1.00
C LEU A 132 -10.67 -3.16 -0.85
N ALA A 133 -11.59 -2.62 -0.03
CA ALA A 133 -11.67 -1.19 0.24
C ALA A 133 -10.39 -0.64 0.87
N ASN A 134 -9.79 -1.39 1.80
CA ASN A 134 -8.51 -1.02 2.41
C ASN A 134 -7.36 -1.01 1.39
N ALA A 135 -7.33 -1.97 0.46
CA ALA A 135 -6.33 -2.01 -0.60
C ALA A 135 -6.46 -0.81 -1.56
N TYR A 136 -7.68 -0.48 -1.98
CA TYR A 136 -7.94 0.73 -2.78
C TYR A 136 -7.54 2.01 -2.03
N TYR A 137 -7.91 2.14 -0.77
CA TYR A 137 -7.53 3.30 0.06
C TYR A 137 -6.02 3.49 0.13
N VAL A 138 -5.26 2.43 0.44
CA VAL A 138 -3.80 2.50 0.55
C VAL A 138 -3.16 2.83 -0.79
N ARG A 139 -3.66 2.27 -1.90
CA ARG A 139 -3.17 2.58 -3.24
C ARG A 139 -3.46 4.03 -3.63
N ALA A 140 -4.67 4.51 -3.39
CA ALA A 140 -5.04 5.91 -3.58
C ALA A 140 -4.13 6.85 -2.79
N PHE A 141 -3.90 6.55 -1.52
CA PHE A 141 -3.05 7.37 -0.67
C PHE A 141 -1.61 7.44 -1.18
N CYS A 142 -1.03 6.31 -1.60
CA CYS A 142 0.32 6.27 -2.16
C CYS A 142 0.41 7.07 -3.47
N TYR A 143 -0.51 6.89 -4.41
CA TYR A 143 -0.53 7.65 -5.66
C TYR A 143 -0.80 9.14 -5.44
N TYR A 144 -1.62 9.50 -4.46
CA TYR A 144 -1.86 10.89 -4.11
C TYR A 144 -0.56 11.60 -3.68
N TRP A 145 0.26 10.95 -2.85
CA TRP A 145 1.56 11.47 -2.48
C TRP A 145 2.56 11.47 -3.65
N ILE A 146 2.56 10.45 -4.49
CA ILE A 146 3.40 10.39 -5.70
C ILE A 146 3.07 11.57 -6.62
N GLY A 147 1.80 11.79 -6.94
CA GLY A 147 1.37 12.88 -7.80
C GLY A 147 1.71 14.26 -7.25
N ARG A 148 1.61 14.46 -5.93
CA ARG A 148 1.94 15.73 -5.27
C ARG A 148 3.44 16.03 -5.26
N ILE A 149 4.29 15.03 -5.13
CA ILE A 149 5.73 15.20 -4.91
C ILE A 149 6.51 15.13 -6.22
N TRP A 150 6.21 14.15 -7.07
CA TRP A 150 6.96 13.90 -8.31
C TRP A 150 6.20 14.27 -9.59
N GLY A 151 4.91 14.49 -9.51
CA GLY A 151 4.08 14.78 -10.66
C GLY A 151 3.86 13.56 -11.55
N ASP A 152 4.44 13.55 -12.74
CA ASP A 152 4.37 12.43 -13.67
C ASP A 152 5.03 11.18 -13.07
N ALA A 153 4.33 10.06 -13.13
CA ALA A 153 4.78 8.83 -12.50
C ALA A 153 4.26 7.58 -13.22
N PRO A 154 4.95 6.42 -13.10
CA PRO A 154 4.40 5.14 -13.55
C PRO A 154 3.10 4.80 -12.83
N ILE A 155 2.09 4.32 -13.55
CA ILE A 155 0.86 3.78 -12.97
C ILE A 155 0.91 2.27 -13.11
N LEU A 156 1.03 1.58 -11.96
CA LEU A 156 1.09 0.13 -11.84
C LEU A 156 -0.16 -0.35 -11.12
N LEU A 157 -1.04 -1.06 -11.81
CA LEU A 157 -2.30 -1.56 -11.28
C LEU A 157 -2.32 -3.09 -11.12
N ASP A 158 -1.35 -3.77 -11.72
CA ASP A 158 -1.15 -5.22 -11.57
C ASP A 158 -0.27 -5.53 -10.35
N GLY A 159 -0.56 -6.66 -9.70
CA GLY A 159 0.30 -7.23 -8.67
C GLY A 159 1.47 -7.98 -9.28
N PHE A 160 2.68 -7.53 -9.02
CA PHE A 160 3.91 -8.13 -9.51
C PHE A 160 4.53 -9.05 -8.45
N GLU A 161 4.86 -10.27 -8.86
CA GLU A 161 5.42 -11.34 -8.01
C GLU A 161 6.85 -11.71 -8.43
N SER A 162 7.30 -11.19 -9.58
CA SER A 162 8.63 -11.44 -10.13
C SER A 162 9.14 -10.20 -10.85
N ASP A 163 10.44 -9.98 -10.80
CA ASP A 163 11.15 -8.94 -11.54
C ASP A 163 11.22 -9.20 -13.05
N GLN A 164 10.82 -10.41 -13.48
CA GLN A 164 10.74 -10.80 -14.89
C GLN A 164 9.33 -10.62 -15.49
N GLN A 165 8.37 -10.17 -14.70
CA GLN A 165 6.99 -10.01 -15.15
C GLN A 165 6.88 -8.82 -16.12
N GLU A 166 6.22 -9.05 -17.27
CA GLU A 166 5.97 -7.99 -18.25
C GLU A 166 5.16 -6.86 -17.65
N GLY A 167 5.47 -5.62 -18.02
CA GLY A 167 4.76 -4.41 -17.54
C GLY A 167 5.28 -3.81 -16.24
N LEU A 168 6.29 -4.43 -15.59
CA LEU A 168 6.84 -3.91 -14.32
C LEU A 168 7.54 -2.54 -14.47
N PHE A 169 8.04 -2.21 -15.64
CA PHE A 169 8.78 -0.97 -15.88
C PHE A 169 8.10 -0.08 -16.96
N PRO A 170 6.89 0.41 -16.71
CA PRO A 170 6.21 1.29 -17.66
C PRO A 170 6.86 2.68 -17.67
N THR A 171 6.58 3.44 -18.71
CA THR A 171 6.92 4.87 -18.76
C THR A 171 6.06 5.65 -17.76
N ARG A 172 6.52 6.85 -17.37
CA ARG A 172 5.73 7.78 -16.58
C ARG A 172 4.49 8.20 -17.35
N GLN A 173 3.36 8.25 -16.67
CA GLN A 173 2.13 8.85 -17.15
C GLN A 173 2.03 10.28 -16.62
N PRO A 174 1.29 11.17 -17.32
CA PRO A 174 1.04 12.52 -16.84
C PRO A 174 0.47 12.55 -15.41
N ALA A 175 0.83 13.56 -14.64
CA ALA A 175 0.32 13.74 -13.28
C ALA A 175 -1.23 13.75 -13.22
N GLU A 176 -1.88 14.21 -14.28
CA GLU A 176 -3.34 14.21 -14.40
C GLU A 176 -3.91 12.79 -14.38
N ASP A 177 -3.28 11.84 -15.08
CA ASP A 177 -3.67 10.43 -15.07
C ASP A 177 -3.42 9.80 -13.70
N VAL A 178 -2.31 10.18 -13.02
CA VAL A 178 -2.03 9.73 -11.65
C VAL A 178 -3.15 10.20 -10.71
N PHE A 179 -3.55 11.47 -10.75
CA PHE A 179 -4.64 11.98 -9.92
C PHE A 179 -6.00 11.39 -10.30
N LYS A 180 -6.24 11.10 -11.58
CA LYS A 180 -7.44 10.38 -12.01
C LYS A 180 -7.51 9.01 -11.35
N GLN A 181 -6.42 8.25 -11.35
CA GLN A 181 -6.34 6.96 -10.66
C GLN A 181 -6.59 7.08 -9.15
N VAL A 182 -6.10 8.14 -8.50
CA VAL A 182 -6.41 8.44 -7.09
C VAL A 182 -7.91 8.56 -6.86
N GLY A 183 -8.59 9.34 -7.71
CA GLY A 183 -10.04 9.52 -7.62
C GLY A 183 -10.82 8.21 -7.79
N GLU A 184 -10.46 7.41 -8.78
CA GLU A 184 -11.06 6.09 -9.04
C GLU A 184 -10.89 5.13 -7.86
N ASP A 185 -9.69 5.09 -7.26
CA ASP A 185 -9.41 4.24 -6.10
C ASP A 185 -10.17 4.72 -4.84
N ILE A 186 -10.29 6.02 -4.63
CA ILE A 186 -11.11 6.59 -3.53
C ILE A 186 -12.57 6.17 -3.69
N ASP A 187 -13.13 6.29 -4.88
CA ASP A 187 -14.54 5.96 -5.14
C ASP A 187 -14.79 4.45 -5.00
N ASN A 188 -13.87 3.60 -5.45
CA ASN A 188 -13.92 2.15 -5.21
C ASN A 188 -13.85 1.83 -3.71
N ALA A 189 -12.95 2.48 -2.97
CA ALA A 189 -12.84 2.28 -1.53
C ALA A 189 -14.13 2.69 -0.79
N LEU A 190 -14.75 3.82 -1.15
CA LEU A 190 -16.01 4.28 -0.58
C LEU A 190 -17.18 3.32 -0.88
N THR A 191 -17.22 2.80 -2.10
CA THR A 191 -18.28 1.88 -2.55
C THR A 191 -18.24 0.55 -1.79
N LEU A 192 -17.04 0.06 -1.52
CA LEU A 192 -16.84 -1.25 -0.91
C LEU A 192 -16.79 -1.22 0.62
N MET A 193 -16.41 -0.09 1.25
CA MET A 193 -16.20 -0.04 2.69
C MET A 193 -17.50 -0.23 3.47
N PRO A 194 -17.64 -1.32 4.27
CA PRO A 194 -18.82 -1.52 5.09
C PRO A 194 -18.96 -0.43 6.16
N THR A 195 -20.20 -0.03 6.43
CA THR A 195 -20.52 1.02 7.42
C THR A 195 -20.19 0.61 8.86
N SER A 196 -20.11 -0.68 9.12
CA SER A 196 -19.79 -1.25 10.43
C SER A 196 -18.31 -1.16 10.82
N VAL A 197 -17.40 -0.80 9.88
CA VAL A 197 -15.96 -0.75 10.15
C VAL A 197 -15.62 0.52 10.92
N VAL A 198 -15.25 0.36 12.18
CA VAL A 198 -14.82 1.43 13.10
C VAL A 198 -13.42 1.21 13.68
N ASP A 199 -12.66 0.25 13.14
CA ASP A 199 -11.29 -0.01 13.57
C ASP A 199 -10.38 1.16 13.18
N ARG A 200 -9.77 1.78 14.19
CA ARG A 200 -8.90 2.96 14.00
C ARG A 200 -7.52 2.63 13.42
N ASN A 201 -7.14 1.35 13.39
CA ASN A 201 -5.89 0.88 12.82
C ASN A 201 -5.99 0.57 11.32
N LEU A 202 -7.19 0.59 10.78
CA LEU A 202 -7.52 0.34 9.37
C LEU A 202 -8.22 1.56 8.77
N ALA A 203 -8.35 1.58 7.44
CA ALA A 203 -9.21 2.57 6.82
C ALA A 203 -10.69 2.32 7.22
N SER A 204 -11.40 3.39 7.45
CA SER A 204 -12.85 3.44 7.69
C SER A 204 -13.48 4.42 6.71
N LEU A 205 -14.80 4.47 6.63
CA LEU A 205 -15.49 5.48 5.82
C LEU A 205 -15.04 6.91 6.14
N GLY A 206 -14.74 7.19 7.43
CA GLY A 206 -14.19 8.48 7.83
C GLY A 206 -12.81 8.75 7.25
N ALA A 207 -11.91 7.78 7.34
CA ALA A 207 -10.55 7.92 6.79
C ALA A 207 -10.58 8.12 5.26
N ILE A 208 -11.42 7.36 4.54
CA ILE A 208 -11.56 7.47 3.09
C ILE A 208 -12.17 8.83 2.71
N ASN A 209 -13.20 9.30 3.41
CA ASN A 209 -13.78 10.61 3.17
C ASN A 209 -12.81 11.75 3.47
N MET A 210 -11.96 11.64 4.51
CA MET A 210 -10.92 12.64 4.76
C MET A 210 -9.87 12.66 3.66
N LEU A 211 -9.46 11.50 3.13
CA LEU A 211 -8.60 11.45 1.94
C LEU A 211 -9.28 12.08 0.73
N LYS A 212 -10.58 11.79 0.50
CA LYS A 212 -11.37 12.41 -0.57
C LYS A 212 -11.43 13.93 -0.43
N ALA A 213 -11.62 14.42 0.79
CA ALA A 213 -11.66 15.86 1.05
C ALA A 213 -10.33 16.54 0.72
N ASP A 214 -9.21 16.02 1.23
CA ASP A 214 -7.86 16.56 0.96
C ASP A 214 -7.52 16.49 -0.54
N TYR A 215 -7.77 15.34 -1.17
CA TYR A 215 -7.60 15.17 -2.62
C TYR A 215 -8.43 16.19 -3.42
N SER A 216 -9.70 16.37 -3.08
CA SER A 216 -10.60 17.28 -3.81
C SER A 216 -10.20 18.74 -3.61
N LEU A 217 -9.75 19.13 -2.42
CA LEU A 217 -9.19 20.46 -2.17
C LEU A 217 -7.90 20.70 -2.95
N TRP A 218 -7.03 19.69 -3.06
CA TRP A 218 -5.84 19.76 -3.89
C TRP A 218 -6.19 19.93 -5.37
N MET A 219 -7.15 19.15 -5.86
CA MET A 219 -7.64 19.25 -7.24
C MET A 219 -8.23 20.64 -7.52
N TYR A 220 -9.03 21.18 -6.60
CA TYR A 220 -9.58 22.54 -6.70
C TYR A 220 -8.49 23.59 -6.73
N LYS A 221 -7.60 23.60 -5.72
CA LYS A 221 -6.66 24.72 -5.50
C LYS A 221 -5.41 24.64 -6.34
N VAL A 222 -4.87 23.46 -6.59
CA VAL A 222 -3.57 23.27 -7.24
C VAL A 222 -3.75 22.86 -8.70
N ARG A 223 -4.77 22.04 -8.99
CA ARG A 223 -5.03 21.54 -10.34
C ARG A 223 -6.10 22.34 -11.11
N ASN A 224 -6.71 23.33 -10.45
CA ASN A 224 -7.76 24.18 -11.02
C ASN A 224 -8.96 23.39 -11.58
N ALA A 225 -9.37 22.32 -10.88
CA ALA A 225 -10.44 21.43 -11.32
C ALA A 225 -11.87 22.03 -11.18
N GLY A 226 -11.98 23.30 -10.76
CA GLY A 226 -13.27 24.01 -10.67
C GLY A 226 -14.08 23.70 -9.43
N GLU A 227 -15.24 24.33 -9.33
CA GLU A 227 -16.12 24.30 -8.14
C GLU A 227 -16.61 22.88 -7.80
N VAL A 228 -16.76 22.00 -8.78
CA VAL A 228 -17.14 20.59 -8.54
C VAL A 228 -16.18 19.90 -7.59
N ALA A 229 -14.89 20.19 -7.67
CA ALA A 229 -13.90 19.63 -6.75
C ALA A 229 -14.09 20.18 -5.33
N LEU A 230 -14.44 21.46 -5.19
CA LEU A 230 -14.74 22.06 -3.88
C LEU A 230 -16.02 21.46 -3.26
N ASP A 231 -17.07 21.25 -4.07
CA ASP A 231 -18.31 20.61 -3.63
C ASP A 231 -18.07 19.16 -3.18
N ASN A 232 -17.22 18.41 -3.89
CA ASN A 232 -16.80 17.07 -3.51
C ASN A 232 -16.05 17.07 -2.17
N ALA A 233 -15.17 18.03 -1.94
CA ALA A 233 -14.46 18.18 -0.66
C ALA A 233 -15.46 18.45 0.47
N ASN A 234 -16.38 19.41 0.28
CA ASN A 234 -17.40 19.72 1.28
C ASN A 234 -18.28 18.51 1.59
N THR A 235 -18.74 17.79 0.57
CA THR A 235 -19.55 16.58 0.74
C THR A 235 -18.81 15.52 1.57
N ALA A 236 -17.54 15.30 1.28
CA ALA A 236 -16.71 14.33 2.01
C ALA A 236 -16.50 14.75 3.48
N VAL A 237 -16.25 16.04 3.74
CA VAL A 237 -16.15 16.57 5.12
C VAL A 237 -17.49 16.41 5.87
N GLN A 238 -18.62 16.76 5.24
CA GLN A 238 -19.94 16.59 5.86
C GLN A 238 -20.26 15.12 6.18
N ALA A 239 -19.82 14.18 5.35
CA ALA A 239 -19.98 12.75 5.63
C ALA A 239 -19.27 12.32 6.92
N VAL A 240 -18.13 12.95 7.26
CA VAL A 240 -17.43 12.69 8.52
C VAL A 240 -18.08 13.41 9.69
N LEU A 241 -18.41 14.70 9.54
CA LEU A 241 -19.01 15.52 10.61
C LEU A 241 -20.38 15.00 11.05
N ASN A 242 -21.15 14.44 10.13
CA ASN A 242 -22.49 13.88 10.42
C ASN A 242 -22.44 12.41 10.90
N ASN A 243 -21.26 11.81 11.01
CA ASN A 243 -21.11 10.43 11.48
C ASN A 243 -20.91 10.40 13.00
N SER A 244 -21.87 9.82 13.72
CA SER A 244 -21.87 9.73 15.18
C SER A 244 -20.71 8.92 15.78
N ASN A 245 -19.95 8.18 14.95
CA ASN A 245 -18.77 7.47 15.41
C ASN A 245 -17.56 8.40 15.64
N TYR A 246 -17.66 9.67 15.23
CA TYR A 246 -16.58 10.66 15.39
C TYR A 246 -17.09 11.85 16.22
N SER A 247 -16.28 12.32 17.15
CA SER A 247 -16.52 13.54 17.92
C SER A 247 -15.19 14.22 18.19
N LEU A 248 -15.23 15.51 18.47
CA LEU A 248 -14.07 16.20 19.00
C LEU A 248 -13.84 15.74 20.43
N GLU A 249 -12.56 15.61 20.81
CA GLU A 249 -12.19 15.39 22.20
C GLU A 249 -12.47 16.67 23.01
N GLU A 250 -13.17 16.55 24.13
CA GLU A 250 -13.54 17.71 24.98
C GLU A 250 -12.34 18.33 25.66
N ASP A 251 -11.39 17.50 26.10
CA ASP A 251 -10.13 17.97 26.69
C ASP A 251 -8.97 17.73 25.70
N PHE A 252 -8.40 18.81 25.20
CA PHE A 252 -7.27 18.77 24.28
C PHE A 252 -6.07 17.96 24.82
N GLY A 253 -5.86 17.96 26.15
CA GLY A 253 -4.81 17.17 26.80
C GLY A 253 -4.98 15.67 26.58
N ASN A 254 -6.22 15.18 26.53
CA ASN A 254 -6.51 13.76 26.37
C ASN A 254 -6.05 13.20 25.01
N ILE A 255 -5.92 14.06 23.99
CA ILE A 255 -5.39 13.66 22.67
C ILE A 255 -3.94 13.14 22.81
N PHE A 256 -3.18 13.66 23.79
CA PHE A 256 -1.76 13.36 23.93
C PHE A 256 -1.43 12.48 25.12
N TYR A 257 -2.28 12.41 26.15
CA TYR A 257 -1.98 11.76 27.42
C TYR A 257 -2.84 10.54 27.71
N ASN A 258 -3.93 10.32 26.99
CA ASN A 258 -4.67 9.09 27.13
C ASN A 258 -3.91 7.97 26.41
N GLU A 259 -3.48 6.99 27.19
CA GLU A 259 -3.09 5.71 26.62
C GLU A 259 -4.26 5.21 25.78
N LEU A 260 -4.09 5.15 24.48
CA LEU A 260 -5.05 4.52 23.57
C LEU A 260 -5.07 3.05 23.95
N GLY A 261 -6.05 2.67 24.75
CA GLY A 261 -6.28 1.29 25.15
C GLY A 261 -6.66 0.38 23.98
#